data_0d2dd1df256a78775dd7586f2c4a3e8b
#
_entry.id   0d2dd1df256a78775dd7586f2c4a3e8b
#
_cell.length_a   1.000
_cell.length_b   1.000
_cell.length_c   1.000
_cell.angle_alpha   90.00
_cell.angle_beta   90.00
_cell.angle_gamma   90.00
#
_symmetry.space_group_name_H-M   'P 1'
#
loop_
_entity.id
_entity.type
_entity.pdbx_description
1 polymer ?
#
loop_
_entity_poly.entity_id
_entity_poly.type
_entity_poly.pdbx_seq_one_letter_code
_entity_poly.pdbx_strand_id
1 'polypeptide(L)'
;LKEFVKPQKRVAFTHFNLFLRDEFCCQYCGAKGDLTFDHVLPRSKGGITSWENVVAACSPCNLRKGSRTLKQSGLYLNRLPRTPSAEEMQAHGRRFPPNHLHESWMDYLYWDAELEA
;
A
#
# COMPACT_ATOMS: atom_id res chain seq x y z
N LEU A 1 -12.74 12.68 -37.09
CA LEU A 1 -11.60 11.83 -36.74
C LEU A 1 -11.47 11.71 -35.22
N LYS A 2 -11.63 10.51 -34.75
CA LYS A 2 -11.44 10.27 -33.32
C LYS A 2 -9.96 10.17 -32.99
N GLU A 3 -9.53 11.03 -32.10
CA GLU A 3 -8.18 10.89 -31.56
C GLU A 3 -8.05 9.57 -30.79
N PHE A 4 -7.00 8.84 -31.11
CA PHE A 4 -6.69 7.63 -30.38
C PHE A 4 -6.01 8.01 -29.07
N VAL A 5 -6.74 7.98 -27.98
CA VAL A 5 -6.16 8.22 -26.66
C VAL A 5 -5.55 6.93 -26.15
N LYS A 6 -4.24 6.93 -25.97
CA LYS A 6 -3.57 5.79 -25.33
C LYS A 6 -4.13 5.61 -23.91
N PRO A 7 -4.62 4.41 -23.56
CA PRO A 7 -4.99 4.16 -22.19
C PRO A 7 -3.77 4.35 -21.28
N GLN A 8 -3.96 5.09 -20.20
CA GLN A 8 -2.90 5.24 -19.21
C GLN A 8 -2.55 3.89 -18.62
N LYS A 9 -1.25 3.65 -18.44
CA LYS A 9 -0.79 2.45 -17.77
C LYS A 9 -1.35 2.40 -16.35
N ARG A 10 -2.17 1.41 -16.09
CA ARG A 10 -2.70 1.16 -14.78
C ARG A 10 -1.63 0.48 -13.92
N VAL A 11 -1.42 0.98 -12.72
CA VAL A 11 -0.53 0.34 -11.75
C VAL A 11 -1.26 -0.86 -11.15
N ALA A 12 -0.68 -2.03 -11.24
CA ALA A 12 -1.26 -3.24 -10.67
C ALA A 12 -1.29 -3.13 -9.14
N PHE A 13 -2.42 -3.50 -8.55
CA PHE A 13 -2.60 -3.48 -7.10
C PHE A 13 -2.05 -4.79 -6.51
N THR A 14 -0.80 -4.77 -6.09
CA THR A 14 -0.10 -5.92 -5.52
C THR A 14 0.46 -5.56 -4.15
N HIS A 15 0.85 -6.56 -3.37
CA HIS A 15 1.51 -6.31 -2.08
C HIS A 15 2.74 -5.44 -2.25
N PHE A 16 3.61 -5.80 -3.19
CA PHE A 16 4.83 -5.05 -3.41
C PHE A 16 4.54 -3.61 -3.81
N ASN A 17 3.62 -3.40 -4.75
CA ASN A 17 3.28 -2.06 -5.20
C ASN A 17 2.62 -1.22 -4.11
N LEU A 18 1.81 -1.85 -3.25
CA LEU A 18 1.23 -1.17 -2.10
C LEU A 18 2.32 -0.66 -1.16
N PHE A 19 3.27 -1.52 -0.81
CA PHE A 19 4.39 -1.13 0.06
C PHE A 19 5.28 -0.10 -0.62
N LEU A 20 5.50 -0.21 -1.92
CA LEU A 20 6.28 0.77 -2.66
C LEU A 20 5.58 2.14 -2.67
N ARG A 21 4.26 2.19 -2.87
CA ARG A 21 3.50 3.42 -2.75
C ARG A 21 3.73 4.07 -1.39
N ASP A 22 3.71 3.28 -0.33
CA ASP A 22 3.84 3.75 1.04
C ASP A 22 5.29 3.86 1.49
N GLU A 23 6.23 3.71 0.56
CA GLU A 23 7.67 3.89 0.78
C GLU A 23 8.23 2.95 1.85
N PHE A 24 7.65 1.75 1.96
CA PHE A 24 8.05 0.72 2.91
C PHE A 24 8.05 1.23 4.36
N CYS A 25 7.09 2.09 4.68
CA CYS A 25 6.90 2.64 6.03
C CYS A 25 5.47 2.44 6.50
N CYS A 26 5.32 2.22 7.80
CA CYS A 26 4.00 2.23 8.41
C CYS A 26 3.35 3.60 8.22
N GLN A 27 2.13 3.64 7.71
CA GLN A 27 1.44 4.89 7.44
C GLN A 27 0.85 5.53 8.70
N TYR A 28 0.86 4.81 9.82
CA TYR A 28 0.43 5.33 11.11
C TYR A 28 1.58 5.90 11.93
N CYS A 29 2.68 5.18 12.07
CA CYS A 29 3.78 5.59 12.94
C CYS A 29 5.11 5.84 12.22
N GLY A 30 5.24 5.46 10.96
CA GLY A 30 6.46 5.65 10.18
C GLY A 30 7.51 4.56 10.35
N ALA A 31 7.24 3.51 11.11
CA ALA A 31 8.19 2.43 11.31
C ALA A 31 8.47 1.69 9.99
N LYS A 32 9.71 1.22 9.83
CA LYS A 32 10.15 0.56 8.59
C LYS A 32 10.20 -0.96 8.68
N GLY A 33 9.97 -1.54 9.86
CA GLY A 33 10.05 -2.98 10.06
C GLY A 33 8.69 -3.61 10.32
N ASP A 34 8.61 -4.94 10.11
CA ASP A 34 7.43 -5.76 10.40
C ASP A 34 6.18 -5.22 9.72
N LEU A 35 6.30 -4.84 8.45
CA LEU A 35 5.18 -4.29 7.71
C LEU A 35 4.21 -5.36 7.26
N THR A 36 2.95 -5.05 7.42
CA THR A 36 1.81 -5.77 6.88
C THR A 36 0.90 -4.75 6.23
N PHE A 37 -0.22 -5.16 5.68
CA PHE A 37 -1.19 -4.21 5.19
C PHE A 37 -2.43 -4.21 6.06
N ASP A 38 -3.08 -3.06 6.13
CA ASP A 38 -4.25 -2.86 6.99
C ASP A 38 -5.36 -2.19 6.19
N HIS A 39 -6.58 -2.67 6.42
CA HIS A 39 -7.77 -2.01 5.88
C HIS A 39 -8.14 -0.86 6.81
N VAL A 40 -8.02 0.37 6.31
CA VAL A 40 -8.33 1.56 7.11
C VAL A 40 -9.76 1.48 7.65
N LEU A 41 -10.74 1.23 6.75
CA LEU A 41 -12.06 0.81 7.17
C LEU A 41 -12.05 -0.72 7.19
N PRO A 42 -12.24 -1.34 8.36
CA PRO A 42 -12.18 -2.81 8.46
C PRO A 42 -13.18 -3.52 7.56
N ARG A 43 -12.81 -4.68 7.07
CA ARG A 43 -13.70 -5.50 6.24
C ARG A 43 -14.99 -5.83 6.97
N SER A 44 -14.92 -6.06 8.27
CA SER A 44 -16.10 -6.32 9.12
C SER A 44 -17.07 -5.13 9.17
N LYS A 45 -16.60 -3.95 8.78
CA LYS A 45 -17.41 -2.72 8.76
C LYS A 45 -17.69 -2.21 7.35
N GLY A 46 -17.51 -3.08 6.35
CA GLY A 46 -17.80 -2.75 4.96
C GLY A 46 -16.60 -2.27 4.15
N GLY A 47 -15.40 -2.32 4.70
CA GLY A 47 -14.20 -1.93 3.98
C GLY A 47 -13.84 -2.91 2.88
N ILE A 48 -13.36 -2.39 1.75
CA ILE A 48 -12.95 -3.19 0.60
C ILE A 48 -11.43 -3.16 0.46
N THR A 49 -10.89 -4.15 -0.25
CA THR A 49 -9.46 -4.19 -0.56
C THR A 49 -9.22 -3.38 -1.83
N SER A 50 -8.76 -2.16 -1.65
CA SER A 50 -8.52 -1.22 -2.75
C SER A 50 -7.39 -0.26 -2.40
N TRP A 51 -6.86 0.43 -3.42
CA TRP A 51 -5.83 1.45 -3.21
C TRP A 51 -6.24 2.52 -2.20
N GLU A 52 -7.53 2.85 -2.14
CA GLU A 52 -8.06 3.92 -1.30
C GLU A 52 -8.36 3.47 0.12
N ASN A 53 -8.25 2.18 0.41
CA ASN A 53 -8.60 1.66 1.74
C ASN A 53 -7.52 0.81 2.39
N VAL A 54 -6.48 0.44 1.67
CA VAL A 54 -5.41 -0.40 2.22
C VAL A 54 -4.13 0.40 2.34
N VAL A 55 -3.45 0.26 3.47
CA VAL A 55 -2.19 0.96 3.74
C VAL A 55 -1.17 -0.01 4.33
N ALA A 56 0.11 0.33 4.18
CA ALA A 56 1.16 -0.37 4.90
C ALA A 56 1.09 0.01 6.38
N ALA A 57 1.16 -0.99 7.24
CA ALA A 57 1.13 -0.78 8.68
C ALA A 57 2.09 -1.75 9.36
N CYS A 58 2.79 -1.29 10.39
CA CYS A 58 3.60 -2.19 11.19
C CYS A 58 2.71 -3.08 12.05
N SER A 59 3.23 -4.24 12.45
CA SER A 59 2.47 -5.18 13.26
C SER A 59 1.94 -4.57 14.55
N PRO A 60 2.72 -3.78 15.31
CA PRO A 60 2.19 -3.12 16.51
C PRO A 60 1.00 -2.20 16.24
N CYS A 61 1.06 -1.38 15.20
CA CYS A 61 -0.05 -0.48 14.86
C CYS A 61 -1.28 -1.27 14.40
N ASN A 62 -1.06 -2.31 13.59
CA ASN A 62 -2.14 -3.15 13.10
C ASN A 62 -2.85 -3.86 14.25
N LEU A 63 -2.10 -4.40 15.20
CA LEU A 63 -2.67 -5.04 16.38
C LEU A 63 -3.43 -4.05 17.26
N ARG A 64 -2.87 -2.86 17.45
CA ARG A 64 -3.52 -1.80 18.25
C ARG A 64 -4.85 -1.39 17.62
N LYS A 65 -4.86 -1.24 16.30
CA LYS A 65 -6.09 -0.85 15.60
C LYS A 65 -7.13 -1.98 15.64
N GLY A 66 -6.71 -3.22 15.41
CA GLY A 66 -7.61 -4.36 15.32
C GLY A 66 -8.69 -4.12 14.26
N SER A 67 -9.93 -4.44 14.57
CA SER A 67 -11.07 -4.23 13.68
C SER A 67 -11.82 -2.94 13.97
N ARG A 68 -11.13 -1.97 14.60
CA ARG A 68 -11.72 -0.66 14.90
C ARG A 68 -11.44 0.32 13.77
N THR A 69 -12.28 1.36 13.67
CA THR A 69 -12.04 2.47 12.75
C THR A 69 -10.89 3.36 13.26
N LEU A 70 -10.41 4.26 12.42
CA LEU A 70 -9.39 5.22 12.86
C LEU A 70 -9.87 6.03 14.05
N LYS A 71 -11.11 6.50 13.99
CA LYS A 71 -11.69 7.27 15.08
C LYS A 71 -11.73 6.48 16.40
N GLN A 72 -12.11 5.21 16.33
CA GLN A 72 -12.19 4.33 17.50
C GLN A 72 -10.81 3.99 18.07
N SER A 73 -9.82 3.81 17.19
CA SER A 73 -8.47 3.41 17.58
C SER A 73 -7.59 4.57 18.04
N GLY A 74 -7.94 5.79 17.67
CA GLY A 74 -7.11 6.96 17.92
C GLY A 74 -5.88 7.08 17.06
N LEU A 75 -5.77 6.25 16.03
CA LEU A 75 -4.66 6.31 15.09
C LEU A 75 -4.91 7.35 14.01
N TYR A 76 -3.82 7.92 13.50
CA TYR A 76 -3.87 8.91 12.43
C TYR A 76 -3.06 8.43 11.24
N LEU A 77 -3.56 8.70 10.04
CA LEU A 77 -2.82 8.49 8.82
C LEU A 77 -2.03 9.75 8.47
N ASN A 78 -0.75 9.59 8.16
CA ASN A 78 0.07 10.71 7.70
C ASN A 78 -0.39 11.19 6.32
N ARG A 79 -0.88 10.29 5.50
CA ARG A 79 -1.40 10.59 4.16
C ARG A 79 -2.62 9.73 3.91
N LEU A 80 -3.62 10.29 3.24
CA LEU A 80 -4.78 9.51 2.83
C LEU A 80 -4.37 8.48 1.78
N PRO A 81 -4.84 7.24 1.88
CA PRO A 81 -4.53 6.24 0.87
C PRO A 81 -5.15 6.63 -0.48
N ARG A 82 -4.40 6.43 -1.53
CA ARG A 82 -4.77 6.86 -2.87
C ARG A 82 -4.25 5.87 -3.91
N THR A 83 -4.85 5.91 -5.08
CA THR A 83 -4.33 5.20 -6.24
C THR A 83 -3.08 5.95 -6.74
N PRO A 84 -1.90 5.30 -6.78
CA PRO A 84 -0.69 5.95 -7.23
C PRO A 84 -0.69 6.08 -8.76
N SER A 85 -0.02 7.11 -9.26
CA SER A 85 0.26 7.20 -10.68
C SER A 85 1.46 6.32 -11.04
N ALA A 86 1.57 5.94 -12.32
CA ALA A 86 2.75 5.22 -12.81
C ALA A 86 4.03 6.02 -12.58
N GLU A 87 3.96 7.33 -12.73
CA GLU A 87 5.09 8.24 -12.53
C GLU A 87 5.54 8.26 -11.07
N GLU A 88 4.59 8.31 -10.13
CA GLU A 88 4.89 8.24 -8.70
C GLU A 88 5.56 6.90 -8.36
N MET A 89 5.05 5.80 -8.91
CA MET A 89 5.62 4.49 -8.64
C MET A 89 7.03 4.35 -9.22
N GLN A 90 7.29 4.93 -10.37
CA GLN A 90 8.64 4.96 -10.94
C GLN A 90 9.60 5.77 -10.07
N ALA A 91 9.15 6.92 -9.57
CA ALA A 91 9.97 7.73 -8.68
C ALA A 91 10.30 6.99 -7.38
N HIS A 92 9.32 6.32 -6.78
CA HIS A 92 9.55 5.51 -5.59
C HIS A 92 10.46 4.32 -5.91
N GLY A 93 10.29 3.67 -7.06
CA GLY A 93 11.12 2.55 -7.48
C GLY A 93 12.59 2.92 -7.60
N ARG A 94 12.91 4.14 -8.02
CA ARG A 94 14.29 4.61 -8.09
C ARG A 94 14.92 4.78 -6.70
N ARG A 95 14.13 5.13 -5.69
CA ARG A 95 14.61 5.28 -4.32
C ARG A 95 14.72 3.93 -3.59
N PHE A 96 13.97 2.93 -4.03
CA PHE A 96 13.94 1.59 -3.41
C PHE A 96 14.25 0.52 -4.45
N PRO A 97 15.46 0.53 -5.07
CA PRO A 97 15.79 -0.46 -6.09
C PRO A 97 15.87 -1.88 -5.48
N PRO A 98 15.53 -2.92 -6.25
CA PRO A 98 15.45 -4.29 -5.73
C PRO A 98 16.71 -4.80 -5.04
N ASN A 99 17.89 -4.38 -5.52
CA ASN A 99 19.16 -4.80 -4.93
C ASN A 99 19.45 -4.17 -3.55
N HIS A 100 18.65 -3.21 -3.12
CA HIS A 100 18.76 -2.56 -1.83
C HIS A 100 17.63 -2.95 -0.88
N LEU A 101 16.72 -3.81 -1.33
CA LEU A 101 15.61 -4.27 -0.51
C LEU A 101 16.02 -5.51 0.28
N HIS A 102 15.41 -5.67 1.45
CA HIS A 102 15.58 -6.87 2.23
C HIS A 102 15.13 -8.10 1.44
N GLU A 103 15.78 -9.22 1.63
CA GLU A 103 15.52 -10.46 0.91
C GLU A 103 14.05 -10.87 0.93
N SER A 104 13.36 -10.63 2.05
CA SER A 104 11.93 -10.97 2.18
C SER A 104 11.04 -10.26 1.16
N TRP A 105 11.47 -9.13 0.59
CA TRP A 105 10.70 -8.42 -0.43
C TRP A 105 10.85 -9.00 -1.82
N MET A 106 11.88 -9.85 -2.05
CA MET A 106 12.14 -10.42 -3.36
C MET A 106 11.00 -11.33 -3.81
N ASP A 107 10.39 -12.07 -2.89
CA ASP A 107 9.24 -12.91 -3.20
C ASP A 107 8.07 -12.09 -3.72
N TYR A 108 7.80 -10.95 -3.08
CA TYR A 108 6.73 -10.06 -3.54
C TYR A 108 7.04 -9.45 -4.90
N LEU A 109 8.30 -9.16 -5.18
CA LEU A 109 8.70 -8.56 -6.45
C LEU A 109 8.48 -9.50 -7.63
N TYR A 110 8.80 -10.79 -7.46
CA TYR A 110 8.78 -11.75 -8.57
C TYR A 110 7.53 -12.60 -8.64
N TRP A 111 6.85 -12.81 -7.52
CA TRP A 111 5.75 -13.77 -7.43
C TRP A 111 4.44 -13.13 -6.99
N ASP A 112 4.41 -11.81 -6.85
CA ASP A 112 3.24 -11.14 -6.31
C ASP A 112 2.09 -11.14 -7.32
N ALA A 113 0.92 -11.53 -6.85
CA ALA A 113 -0.30 -11.51 -7.63
C ALA A 113 -1.09 -10.23 -7.33
N GLU A 114 -1.93 -9.83 -8.28
CA GLU A 114 -2.81 -8.68 -8.07
C GLU A 114 -3.79 -8.98 -6.94
N LEU A 115 -3.96 -8.02 -6.03
CA LEU A 115 -4.89 -8.15 -4.92
C LEU A 115 -6.32 -8.00 -5.41
N GLU A 116 -7.23 -8.79 -4.86
CA GLU A 116 -8.65 -8.72 -5.19
C GLU A 116 -9.35 -7.71 -4.27
N ALA A 117 -10.24 -6.96 -4.87
CA ALA A 117 -11.05 -6.00 -4.15
C ALA A 117 -12.03 -6.66 -3.16
#